data_da197d4b9345268252682820be757b99
#
_entry.id   da197d4b9345268252682820be757b99
#
_cell.length_a   1.000
_cell.length_b   1.000
_cell.length_c   1.000
_cell.angle_alpha   90.00
_cell.angle_beta   90.00
_cell.angle_gamma   90.00
#
_symmetry.space_group_name_H-M   'P 1'
#
loop_
_entity.id
_entity.type
_entity.pdbx_description
1 polymer ?
#
loop_
_entity_poly.entity_id
_entity_poly.type
_entity_poly.pdbx_seq_one_letter_code
_entity_poly.pdbx_strand_id
1 'polypeptide(L)'
;REHFIDLRPLTQSPAFARLWIGSTLAGLGGQLTIVAVMLHVFELTGSTLAVAMIAVAGLVPMVLAGLYGGMLADYFDRRAVALIAASITWVSTLLLAVLAWTGNETVAWLFVLSIVNSSANSIVSATKSAITPRLVPRELLPAAAALSGITVGIMVMAGPALAGVLVAFVGYPWTYTVDVVLMLTLFLGLWTLPRIRPEGVTVRPGLRSLADGWAFLKQAPNIRLQYLLDIVAMTFGHPLALFPAIGAVLLGGGAITTGVLTAAIAAGAFFSSLFSGPIGRVRRQGLGIERSILVFGAATAGFGGVLLVAAFGVFAPAGLGEDVANIPLIALSMILLAVTGAADNVSAIYRQTMMQSAVPDAIRGRLQGVFMVVVAGGPRLGALYAGTLATVTALWFPPLIGGFIIVTLVALLVRRSPRFRAYDALDPQP
;
A
#
# COMPACT_ATOMS: atom_id res chain seq x y z
N ARG A 1 -33.96 9.96 0.33
CA ARG A 1 -32.86 10.00 1.31
C ARG A 1 -31.67 9.35 0.63
N GLU A 2 -30.75 10.17 0.12
CA GLU A 2 -29.47 9.70 -0.40
C GLU A 2 -28.67 9.19 0.81
N HIS A 3 -28.52 7.88 0.94
CA HIS A 3 -27.66 7.28 1.94
C HIS A 3 -26.21 7.60 1.52
N PHE A 4 -25.39 8.07 2.45
CA PHE A 4 -23.97 8.35 2.23
C PHE A 4 -23.18 7.14 1.69
N ILE A 5 -23.65 5.92 1.99
CA ILE A 5 -23.08 4.65 1.53
C ILE A 5 -24.23 3.79 1.01
N ASP A 6 -24.10 3.30 -0.22
CA ASP A 6 -25.09 2.38 -0.81
C ASP A 6 -24.75 0.93 -0.43
N LEU A 7 -25.54 0.37 0.49
CA LEU A 7 -25.38 -1.00 0.99
C LEU A 7 -26.18 -2.05 0.20
N ARG A 8 -26.90 -1.65 -0.86
CA ARG A 8 -27.69 -2.58 -1.70
C ARG A 8 -26.89 -3.77 -2.26
N PRO A 9 -25.60 -3.65 -2.64
CA PRO A 9 -24.82 -4.80 -3.07
C PRO A 9 -24.75 -5.91 -2.01
N LEU A 10 -24.69 -5.57 -0.73
CA LEU A 10 -24.63 -6.54 0.38
C LEU A 10 -25.96 -7.22 0.64
N THR A 11 -27.09 -6.51 0.43
CA THR A 11 -28.42 -7.05 0.68
C THR A 11 -28.99 -7.81 -0.52
N GLN A 12 -28.68 -7.38 -1.75
CA GLN A 12 -29.19 -7.99 -2.97
C GLN A 12 -28.35 -9.16 -3.49
N SER A 13 -27.07 -9.24 -3.10
CA SER A 13 -26.18 -10.35 -3.46
C SER A 13 -25.54 -10.99 -2.22
N PRO A 14 -26.16 -12.04 -1.64
CA PRO A 14 -25.58 -12.76 -0.51
C PRO A 14 -24.21 -13.38 -0.81
N ALA A 15 -23.95 -13.74 -2.06
CA ALA A 15 -22.66 -14.24 -2.51
C ALA A 15 -21.57 -13.14 -2.45
N PHE A 16 -21.90 -11.93 -2.91
CA PHE A 16 -21.02 -10.77 -2.79
C PHE A 16 -20.79 -10.40 -1.32
N ALA A 17 -21.85 -10.39 -0.50
CA ALA A 17 -21.73 -10.06 0.92
C ALA A 17 -20.77 -11.01 1.66
N ARG A 18 -20.90 -12.34 1.46
CA ARG A 18 -19.99 -13.33 2.06
C ARG A 18 -18.54 -13.16 1.59
N LEU A 19 -18.32 -12.95 0.28
CA LEU A 19 -17.01 -12.70 -0.26
C LEU A 19 -16.42 -11.39 0.29
N TRP A 20 -17.22 -10.35 0.39
CA TRP A 20 -16.82 -9.04 0.87
C TRP A 20 -16.40 -9.09 2.35
N ILE A 21 -17.24 -9.68 3.23
CA ILE A 21 -16.94 -9.85 4.66
C ILE A 21 -15.68 -10.71 4.83
N GLY A 22 -15.63 -11.87 4.17
CA GLY A 22 -14.47 -12.77 4.26
C GLY A 22 -13.18 -12.13 3.79
N SER A 23 -13.24 -11.36 2.69
CA SER A 23 -12.09 -10.60 2.18
C SER A 23 -11.65 -9.47 3.10
N THR A 24 -12.60 -8.82 3.78
CA THR A 24 -12.31 -7.74 4.72
C THR A 24 -11.56 -8.28 5.94
N LEU A 25 -12.05 -9.35 6.54
CA LEU A 25 -11.43 -9.95 7.72
C LEU A 25 -10.06 -10.58 7.37
N ALA A 26 -9.98 -11.31 6.27
CA ALA A 26 -8.69 -11.85 5.81
C ALA A 26 -7.69 -10.75 5.42
N GLY A 27 -8.16 -9.66 4.83
CA GLY A 27 -7.30 -8.51 4.51
C GLY A 27 -6.79 -7.80 5.76
N LEU A 28 -7.60 -7.71 6.82
CA LEU A 28 -7.16 -7.21 8.12
C LEU A 28 -6.06 -8.11 8.69
N GLY A 29 -6.27 -9.44 8.68
CA GLY A 29 -5.26 -10.42 9.09
C GLY A 29 -3.95 -10.27 8.31
N GLY A 30 -4.02 -10.12 6.98
CA GLY A 30 -2.85 -9.90 6.15
C GLY A 30 -2.06 -8.64 6.51
N GLN A 31 -2.74 -7.54 6.93
CA GLN A 31 -2.05 -6.35 7.44
C GLN A 31 -1.34 -6.62 8.78
N LEU A 32 -1.94 -7.45 9.65
CA LEU A 32 -1.28 -7.89 10.88
C LEU A 32 0.03 -8.62 10.56
N THR A 33 -0.01 -9.57 9.64
CA THR A 33 1.17 -10.37 9.24
C THR A 33 2.25 -9.50 8.59
N ILE A 34 1.90 -8.54 7.72
CA ILE A 34 2.88 -7.64 7.10
C ILE A 34 3.68 -6.87 8.16
N VAL A 35 2.99 -6.26 9.12
CA VAL A 35 3.65 -5.47 10.18
C VAL A 35 4.40 -6.38 11.15
N ALA A 36 3.81 -7.51 11.53
CA ALA A 36 4.48 -8.49 12.41
C ALA A 36 5.78 -8.99 11.81
N VAL A 37 5.82 -9.32 10.51
CA VAL A 37 7.05 -9.74 9.82
C VAL A 37 8.10 -8.64 9.81
N MET A 38 7.72 -7.38 9.56
CA MET A 38 8.66 -6.25 9.61
C MET A 38 9.31 -6.10 10.99
N LEU A 39 8.49 -6.16 12.04
CA LEU A 39 8.95 -6.11 13.44
C LEU A 39 9.84 -7.31 13.79
N HIS A 40 9.41 -8.51 13.41
CA HIS A 40 10.11 -9.76 13.71
C HIS A 40 11.48 -9.81 13.02
N VAL A 41 11.58 -9.39 11.75
CA VAL A 41 12.88 -9.29 11.06
C VAL A 41 13.78 -8.27 11.72
N PHE A 42 13.22 -7.12 12.13
CA PHE A 42 14.02 -6.13 12.84
C PHE A 42 14.51 -6.66 14.19
N GLU A 43 13.66 -7.35 14.94
CA GLU A 43 14.04 -7.97 16.24
C GLU A 43 15.16 -8.99 16.07
N LEU A 44 15.09 -9.85 15.05
CA LEU A 44 16.11 -10.88 14.80
C LEU A 44 17.44 -10.33 14.25
N THR A 45 17.41 -9.18 13.55
CA THR A 45 18.59 -8.70 12.82
C THR A 45 19.15 -7.37 13.32
N GLY A 46 18.35 -6.55 14.01
CA GLY A 46 18.68 -5.16 14.33
C GLY A 46 18.86 -4.25 13.08
N SER A 47 18.47 -4.73 11.88
CA SER A 47 18.83 -4.10 10.60
C SER A 47 17.63 -3.56 9.85
N THR A 48 17.62 -2.24 9.63
CA THR A 48 16.64 -1.58 8.75
C THR A 48 16.77 -2.02 7.29
N LEU A 49 17.99 -2.38 6.86
CA LEU A 49 18.22 -2.92 5.53
C LEU A 49 17.57 -4.31 5.37
N ALA A 50 17.64 -5.18 6.37
CA ALA A 50 16.97 -6.49 6.33
C ALA A 50 15.46 -6.34 6.20
N VAL A 51 14.84 -5.39 6.92
CA VAL A 51 13.41 -5.05 6.79
C VAL A 51 13.09 -4.54 5.38
N ALA A 52 13.93 -3.68 4.82
CA ALA A 52 13.75 -3.18 3.46
C ALA A 52 13.86 -4.28 2.40
N MET A 53 14.80 -5.21 2.59
CA MET A 53 15.03 -6.31 1.65
C MET A 53 13.85 -7.28 1.54
N ILE A 54 13.06 -7.49 2.59
CA ILE A 54 11.81 -8.28 2.50
C ILE A 54 10.85 -7.65 1.48
N ALA A 55 10.63 -6.34 1.57
CA ALA A 55 9.74 -5.64 0.65
C ALA A 55 10.25 -5.72 -0.80
N VAL A 56 11.55 -5.58 -1.01
CA VAL A 56 12.19 -5.61 -2.35
C VAL A 56 12.20 -7.02 -2.93
N ALA A 57 12.57 -8.03 -2.14
CA ALA A 57 12.64 -9.43 -2.60
C ALA A 57 11.27 -9.95 -3.08
N GLY A 58 10.19 -9.51 -2.47
CA GLY A 58 8.83 -9.86 -2.85
C GLY A 58 8.32 -9.16 -4.13
N LEU A 59 8.97 -8.08 -4.61
CA LEU A 59 8.43 -7.27 -5.70
C LEU A 59 8.26 -8.06 -7.00
N VAL A 60 9.33 -8.65 -7.50
CA VAL A 60 9.32 -9.37 -8.78
C VAL A 60 8.37 -10.59 -8.73
N PRO A 61 8.47 -11.48 -7.73
CA PRO A 61 7.53 -12.59 -7.59
C PRO A 61 6.07 -12.14 -7.50
N MET A 62 5.77 -11.10 -6.75
CA MET A 62 4.42 -10.57 -6.59
C MET A 62 3.85 -10.01 -7.91
N VAL A 63 4.64 -9.25 -8.66
CA VAL A 63 4.21 -8.68 -9.95
C VAL A 63 3.97 -9.80 -10.96
N LEU A 64 4.89 -10.75 -11.08
CA LEU A 64 4.73 -11.90 -11.96
C LEU A 64 3.51 -12.72 -11.56
N ALA A 65 3.35 -13.04 -10.27
CA ALA A 65 2.20 -13.78 -9.77
C ALA A 65 0.86 -13.07 -10.05
N GLY A 66 0.80 -11.74 -9.92
CA GLY A 66 -0.38 -10.96 -10.25
C GLY A 66 -0.74 -11.02 -11.74
N LEU A 67 0.25 -10.91 -12.63
CA LEU A 67 0.06 -11.05 -14.07
C LEU A 67 -0.39 -12.47 -14.46
N TYR A 68 0.27 -13.49 -13.91
CA TYR A 68 -0.13 -14.90 -14.14
C TYR A 68 -1.49 -15.20 -13.50
N GLY A 69 -1.79 -14.64 -12.33
CA GLY A 69 -3.09 -14.79 -11.67
C GLY A 69 -4.25 -14.28 -12.51
N GLY A 70 -4.08 -13.13 -13.17
CA GLY A 70 -5.04 -12.63 -14.15
C GLY A 70 -5.26 -13.60 -15.32
N MET A 71 -4.17 -14.11 -15.88
CA MET A 71 -4.24 -15.12 -16.96
C MET A 71 -4.93 -16.41 -16.48
N LEU A 72 -4.60 -16.91 -15.31
CA LEU A 72 -5.23 -18.11 -14.75
C LEU A 72 -6.74 -17.90 -14.54
N ALA A 73 -7.15 -16.73 -14.06
CA ALA A 73 -8.56 -16.36 -13.90
C ALA A 73 -9.32 -16.23 -15.23
N ASP A 74 -8.61 -16.04 -16.34
CA ASP A 74 -9.17 -15.97 -17.70
C ASP A 74 -9.29 -17.34 -18.38
N TYR A 75 -8.54 -18.34 -17.92
CA TYR A 75 -8.58 -19.69 -18.49
C TYR A 75 -9.32 -20.72 -17.63
N PHE A 76 -9.22 -20.59 -16.32
CA PHE A 76 -9.77 -21.55 -15.36
C PHE A 76 -10.99 -21.01 -14.62
N ASP A 77 -11.66 -21.89 -13.88
CA ASP A 77 -12.69 -21.47 -12.94
C ASP A 77 -12.09 -20.51 -11.91
N ARG A 78 -12.57 -19.26 -11.94
CA ARG A 78 -12.08 -18.17 -11.07
C ARG A 78 -12.18 -18.52 -9.60
N ARG A 79 -13.24 -19.24 -9.19
CA ARG A 79 -13.40 -19.75 -7.83
C ARG A 79 -12.26 -20.70 -7.46
N ALA A 80 -11.94 -21.65 -8.32
CA ALA A 80 -10.88 -22.63 -8.07
C ALA A 80 -9.49 -21.94 -7.97
N VAL A 81 -9.19 -21.02 -8.89
CA VAL A 81 -7.94 -20.23 -8.85
C VAL A 81 -7.82 -19.44 -7.54
N ALA A 82 -8.89 -18.76 -7.13
CA ALA A 82 -8.91 -18.01 -5.87
C ALA A 82 -8.73 -18.90 -4.64
N LEU A 83 -9.38 -20.08 -4.60
CA LEU A 83 -9.25 -21.03 -3.51
C LEU A 83 -7.84 -21.61 -3.40
N ILE A 84 -7.21 -21.99 -4.51
CA ILE A 84 -5.83 -22.51 -4.51
C ILE A 84 -4.87 -21.44 -4.02
N ALA A 85 -4.96 -20.22 -4.56
CA ALA A 85 -4.10 -19.12 -4.15
C ALA A 85 -4.32 -18.75 -2.68
N ALA A 86 -5.58 -18.69 -2.19
CA ALA A 86 -5.89 -18.47 -0.79
C ALA A 86 -5.33 -19.59 0.11
N SER A 87 -5.35 -20.85 -0.35
CA SER A 87 -4.75 -21.98 0.38
C SER A 87 -3.23 -21.81 0.53
N ILE A 88 -2.54 -21.37 -0.52
CA ILE A 88 -1.09 -21.10 -0.48
C ILE A 88 -0.81 -19.96 0.52
N THR A 89 -1.58 -18.87 0.47
CA THR A 89 -1.47 -17.76 1.42
C THR A 89 -1.69 -18.26 2.85
N TRP A 90 -2.76 -19.03 3.09
CA TRP A 90 -3.10 -19.57 4.40
C TRP A 90 -2.00 -20.48 4.95
N VAL A 91 -1.51 -21.43 4.13
CA VAL A 91 -0.43 -22.35 4.52
C VAL A 91 0.85 -21.57 4.86
N SER A 92 1.22 -20.55 4.08
CA SER A 92 2.40 -19.73 4.38
C SER A 92 2.26 -18.98 5.70
N THR A 93 1.08 -18.42 6.01
CA THR A 93 0.83 -17.76 7.31
C THR A 93 0.79 -18.79 8.46
N LEU A 94 0.19 -19.97 8.23
CA LEU A 94 0.19 -21.05 9.21
C LEU A 94 1.62 -21.50 9.55
N LEU A 95 2.49 -21.63 8.56
CA LEU A 95 3.89 -21.95 8.77
C LEU A 95 4.61 -20.85 9.56
N LEU A 96 4.34 -19.57 9.29
CA LEU A 96 4.87 -18.47 10.13
C LEU A 96 4.42 -18.61 11.59
N ALA A 97 3.14 -18.90 11.81
CA ALA A 97 2.61 -19.12 13.17
C ALA A 97 3.29 -20.32 13.86
N VAL A 98 3.41 -21.47 13.17
CA VAL A 98 4.05 -22.67 13.72
C VAL A 98 5.52 -22.42 14.05
N LEU A 99 6.27 -21.78 13.17
CA LEU A 99 7.67 -21.43 13.43
C LEU A 99 7.79 -20.53 14.66
N ALA A 100 6.93 -19.50 14.77
CA ALA A 100 6.93 -18.61 15.92
C ALA A 100 6.53 -19.31 17.22
N TRP A 101 5.58 -20.26 17.19
CA TRP A 101 5.23 -21.07 18.36
C TRP A 101 6.32 -22.03 18.80
N THR A 102 7.12 -22.52 17.86
CA THR A 102 8.19 -23.49 18.13
C THR A 102 9.54 -22.83 18.42
N GLY A 103 9.65 -21.51 18.27
CA GLY A 103 10.91 -20.78 18.43
C GLY A 103 11.98 -21.16 17.37
N ASN A 104 11.54 -21.68 16.21
CA ASN A 104 12.40 -22.08 15.09
C ASN A 104 12.39 -21.09 13.93
N GLU A 105 11.89 -19.89 14.19
CA GLU A 105 11.88 -18.81 13.21
C GLU A 105 13.30 -18.35 12.88
N THR A 106 13.56 -18.22 11.60
CA THR A 106 14.79 -17.63 11.06
C THR A 106 14.46 -16.57 10.05
N VAL A 107 15.38 -15.64 9.85
CA VAL A 107 15.24 -14.59 8.84
C VAL A 107 14.95 -15.18 7.46
N ALA A 108 15.60 -16.31 7.10
CA ALA A 108 15.38 -16.99 5.83
C ALA A 108 13.92 -17.46 5.65
N TRP A 109 13.33 -18.06 6.70
CA TRP A 109 11.92 -18.48 6.65
C TRP A 109 10.98 -17.29 6.57
N LEU A 110 11.24 -16.20 7.30
CA LEU A 110 10.44 -14.97 7.19
C LEU A 110 10.46 -14.41 5.77
N PHE A 111 11.62 -14.40 5.10
CA PHE A 111 11.75 -13.98 3.70
C PHE A 111 10.97 -14.88 2.76
N VAL A 112 11.23 -16.19 2.78
CA VAL A 112 10.60 -17.14 1.86
C VAL A 112 9.08 -17.13 1.99
N LEU A 113 8.58 -17.24 3.25
CA LEU A 113 7.14 -17.28 3.49
C LEU A 113 6.45 -15.96 3.16
N SER A 114 7.10 -14.82 3.39
CA SER A 114 6.56 -13.50 2.98
C SER A 114 6.49 -13.34 1.46
N ILE A 115 7.49 -13.83 0.72
CA ILE A 115 7.48 -13.82 -0.75
C ILE A 115 6.36 -14.71 -1.28
N VAL A 116 6.21 -15.92 -0.75
CA VAL A 116 5.13 -16.84 -1.14
C VAL A 116 3.76 -16.25 -0.81
N ASN A 117 3.61 -15.69 0.40
CA ASN A 117 2.37 -15.07 0.86
C ASN A 117 1.96 -13.89 -0.04
N SER A 118 2.87 -12.94 -0.28
CA SER A 118 2.59 -11.77 -1.11
C SER A 118 2.30 -12.14 -2.58
N SER A 119 2.99 -13.14 -3.11
CA SER A 119 2.76 -13.64 -4.47
C SER A 119 1.37 -14.30 -4.60
N ALA A 120 1.03 -15.19 -3.68
CA ALA A 120 -0.27 -15.85 -3.67
C ALA A 120 -1.41 -14.85 -3.43
N ASN A 121 -1.24 -13.89 -2.52
CA ASN A 121 -2.23 -12.83 -2.27
C ASN A 121 -2.44 -11.93 -3.50
N SER A 122 -1.42 -11.71 -4.31
CA SER A 122 -1.53 -10.99 -5.58
C SER A 122 -2.45 -11.73 -6.57
N ILE A 123 -2.35 -13.07 -6.64
CA ILE A 123 -3.27 -13.91 -7.44
C ILE A 123 -4.69 -13.84 -6.91
N VAL A 124 -4.88 -13.93 -5.58
CA VAL A 124 -6.20 -13.78 -4.94
C VAL A 124 -6.83 -12.44 -5.31
N SER A 125 -6.07 -11.37 -5.21
CA SER A 125 -6.54 -10.00 -5.51
C SER A 125 -6.95 -9.85 -6.99
N ALA A 126 -6.12 -10.31 -7.92
CA ALA A 126 -6.42 -10.28 -9.35
C ALA A 126 -7.69 -11.10 -9.67
N THR A 127 -7.82 -12.29 -9.10
CA THR A 127 -8.98 -13.16 -9.31
C THR A 127 -10.26 -12.57 -8.71
N LYS A 128 -10.20 -12.00 -7.51
CA LYS A 128 -11.35 -11.34 -6.88
C LYS A 128 -11.88 -10.16 -7.69
N SER A 129 -10.99 -9.35 -8.27
CA SER A 129 -11.41 -8.25 -9.13
C SER A 129 -12.18 -8.73 -10.37
N ALA A 130 -11.87 -9.93 -10.87
CA ALA A 130 -12.59 -10.57 -11.97
C ALA A 130 -13.91 -11.28 -11.54
N ILE A 131 -14.02 -11.69 -10.27
CA ILE A 131 -15.22 -12.31 -9.69
C ILE A 131 -16.30 -11.28 -9.37
N THR A 132 -15.94 -10.15 -8.78
CA THR A 132 -16.88 -9.14 -8.26
C THR A 132 -17.93 -8.69 -9.30
N PRO A 133 -17.59 -8.39 -10.57
CA PRO A 133 -18.60 -7.99 -11.57
C PRO A 133 -19.59 -9.08 -11.97
N ARG A 134 -19.33 -10.34 -11.60
CA ARG A 134 -20.22 -11.48 -11.86
C ARG A 134 -21.18 -11.77 -10.71
N LEU A 135 -20.95 -11.16 -9.55
CA LEU A 135 -21.78 -11.35 -8.36
C LEU A 135 -22.81 -10.24 -8.15
N VAL A 136 -22.61 -9.09 -8.78
CA VAL A 136 -23.41 -7.89 -8.57
C VAL A 136 -24.00 -7.41 -9.89
N PRO A 137 -25.29 -7.00 -9.92
CA PRO A 137 -25.89 -6.36 -11.08
C PRO A 137 -25.09 -5.13 -11.54
N ARG A 138 -25.10 -4.84 -12.84
CA ARG A 138 -24.30 -3.76 -13.45
C ARG A 138 -24.57 -2.40 -12.79
N GLU A 139 -25.81 -2.14 -12.41
CA GLU A 139 -26.28 -0.91 -11.78
C GLU A 139 -25.66 -0.69 -10.38
N LEU A 140 -25.28 -1.78 -9.71
CA LEU A 140 -24.70 -1.76 -8.36
C LEU A 140 -23.16 -1.87 -8.36
N LEU A 141 -22.51 -2.02 -9.51
CA LEU A 141 -21.05 -2.11 -9.58
C LEU A 141 -20.34 -0.89 -8.97
N PRO A 142 -20.79 0.37 -9.19
CA PRO A 142 -20.16 1.52 -8.55
C PRO A 142 -20.25 1.46 -7.01
N ALA A 143 -21.40 1.00 -6.49
CA ALA A 143 -21.58 0.85 -5.04
C ALA A 143 -20.71 -0.28 -4.47
N ALA A 144 -20.57 -1.40 -5.17
CA ALA A 144 -19.67 -2.49 -4.78
C ALA A 144 -18.20 -2.06 -4.78
N ALA A 145 -17.79 -1.26 -5.78
CA ALA A 145 -16.45 -0.68 -5.83
C ALA A 145 -16.20 0.29 -4.67
N ALA A 146 -17.17 1.15 -4.34
CA ALA A 146 -17.09 2.08 -3.21
C ALA A 146 -16.96 1.33 -1.87
N LEU A 147 -17.76 0.28 -1.65
CA LEU A 147 -17.66 -0.58 -0.46
C LEU A 147 -16.27 -1.22 -0.36
N SER A 148 -15.73 -1.73 -1.46
CA SER A 148 -14.39 -2.31 -1.49
C SER A 148 -13.32 -1.28 -1.15
N GLY A 149 -13.42 -0.06 -1.66
CA GLY A 149 -12.50 1.04 -1.36
C GLY A 149 -12.52 1.44 0.12
N ILE A 150 -13.71 1.60 0.71
CA ILE A 150 -13.86 1.90 2.14
C ILE A 150 -13.21 0.79 3.00
N THR A 151 -13.45 -0.46 2.64
CA THR A 151 -12.88 -1.61 3.35
C THR A 151 -11.36 -1.59 3.30
N VAL A 152 -10.75 -1.37 2.13
CA VAL A 152 -9.30 -1.28 1.98
C VAL A 152 -8.76 -0.14 2.85
N GLY A 153 -9.40 1.03 2.85
CA GLY A 153 -9.00 2.16 3.70
C GLY A 153 -8.99 1.80 5.19
N ILE A 154 -10.05 1.15 5.68
CA ILE A 154 -10.14 0.71 7.08
C ILE A 154 -9.08 -0.34 7.41
N MET A 155 -8.88 -1.34 6.55
CA MET A 155 -7.87 -2.40 6.77
C MET A 155 -6.46 -1.83 6.85
N VAL A 156 -6.09 -0.95 5.93
CA VAL A 156 -4.74 -0.36 5.89
C VAL A 156 -4.52 0.63 7.04
N MET A 157 -5.58 1.23 7.57
CA MET A 157 -5.50 2.10 8.74
C MET A 157 -5.50 1.31 10.06
N ALA A 158 -6.46 0.41 10.25
CA ALA A 158 -6.63 -0.30 11.52
C ALA A 158 -5.66 -1.48 11.67
N GLY A 159 -5.32 -2.16 10.58
CA GLY A 159 -4.48 -3.35 10.61
C GLY A 159 -3.11 -3.13 11.24
N PRO A 160 -2.31 -2.16 10.79
CA PRO A 160 -1.00 -1.88 11.39
C PRO A 160 -1.07 -1.49 12.87
N ALA A 161 -2.06 -0.68 13.27
CA ALA A 161 -2.23 -0.31 14.67
C ALA A 161 -2.55 -1.53 15.54
N LEU A 162 -3.46 -2.40 15.08
CA LEU A 162 -3.79 -3.65 15.76
C LEU A 162 -2.59 -4.60 15.79
N ALA A 163 -1.81 -4.67 14.71
CA ALA A 163 -0.60 -5.49 14.68
C ALA A 163 0.40 -5.05 15.75
N GLY A 164 0.66 -3.75 15.86
CA GLY A 164 1.56 -3.22 16.90
C GLY A 164 1.10 -3.55 18.31
N VAL A 165 -0.21 -3.42 18.58
CA VAL A 165 -0.81 -3.80 19.86
C VAL A 165 -0.70 -5.31 20.10
N LEU A 166 -1.09 -6.15 19.15
CA LEU A 166 -1.02 -7.60 19.31
C LEU A 166 0.41 -8.06 19.53
N VAL A 167 1.38 -7.61 18.73
CA VAL A 167 2.78 -7.97 18.90
C VAL A 167 3.29 -7.57 20.28
N ALA A 168 2.94 -6.36 20.76
CA ALA A 168 3.39 -5.87 22.06
C ALA A 168 2.81 -6.66 23.24
N PHE A 169 1.53 -7.07 23.19
CA PHE A 169 0.85 -7.70 24.32
C PHE A 169 0.82 -9.23 24.29
N VAL A 170 0.75 -9.83 23.10
CA VAL A 170 0.60 -11.28 22.96
C VAL A 170 1.69 -11.92 22.09
N GLY A 171 2.59 -11.13 21.50
CA GLY A 171 3.73 -11.59 20.70
C GLY A 171 3.39 -12.06 19.29
N TYR A 172 4.42 -12.46 18.55
CA TYR A 172 4.32 -12.91 17.15
C TYR A 172 3.48 -14.18 16.98
N PRO A 173 3.62 -15.22 17.86
CA PRO A 173 2.86 -16.46 17.68
C PRO A 173 1.35 -16.23 17.62
N TRP A 174 0.82 -15.45 18.54
CA TRP A 174 -0.60 -15.11 18.56
C TRP A 174 -1.00 -14.18 17.41
N THR A 175 -0.15 -13.21 17.06
CA THR A 175 -0.45 -12.28 15.95
C THR A 175 -0.59 -13.03 14.64
N TYR A 176 0.30 -13.97 14.31
CA TYR A 176 0.15 -14.82 13.11
C TYR A 176 -1.04 -15.77 13.23
N THR A 177 -1.33 -16.30 14.42
CA THR A 177 -2.50 -17.18 14.63
C THR A 177 -3.82 -16.44 14.38
N VAL A 178 -3.93 -15.17 14.79
CA VAL A 178 -5.11 -14.35 14.48
C VAL A 178 -5.31 -14.22 12.97
N ASP A 179 -4.26 -13.97 12.19
CA ASP A 179 -4.36 -13.92 10.72
C ASP A 179 -4.80 -15.28 10.15
N VAL A 180 -4.22 -16.40 10.60
CA VAL A 180 -4.64 -17.75 10.19
C VAL A 180 -6.14 -17.96 10.39
N VAL A 181 -6.68 -17.53 11.54
CA VAL A 181 -8.11 -17.64 11.85
C VAL A 181 -8.95 -16.71 10.97
N LEU A 182 -8.53 -15.46 10.81
CA LEU A 182 -9.25 -14.48 9.98
C LEU A 182 -9.31 -14.91 8.52
N MET A 183 -8.26 -15.53 8.00
CA MET A 183 -8.24 -16.06 6.63
C MET A 183 -9.26 -17.18 6.38
N LEU A 184 -9.68 -17.94 7.40
CA LEU A 184 -10.76 -18.94 7.25
C LEU A 184 -12.08 -18.31 6.77
N THR A 185 -12.33 -17.06 7.11
CA THR A 185 -13.52 -16.34 6.65
C THR A 185 -13.51 -16.10 5.13
N LEU A 186 -12.34 -15.92 4.52
CA LEU A 186 -12.19 -15.83 3.06
C LEU A 186 -12.53 -17.17 2.39
N PHE A 187 -12.11 -18.29 2.97
CA PHE A 187 -12.47 -19.62 2.46
C PHE A 187 -13.98 -19.82 2.49
N LEU A 188 -14.66 -19.46 3.59
CA LEU A 188 -16.12 -19.54 3.67
C LEU A 188 -16.78 -18.68 2.58
N GLY A 189 -16.26 -17.47 2.34
CA GLY A 189 -16.71 -16.60 1.26
C GLY A 189 -16.54 -17.24 -0.12
N LEU A 190 -15.35 -17.74 -0.43
CA LEU A 190 -15.03 -18.33 -1.73
C LEU A 190 -15.70 -19.69 -1.96
N TRP A 191 -15.77 -20.53 -0.93
CA TRP A 191 -16.37 -21.87 -1.02
C TRP A 191 -17.84 -21.84 -1.40
N THR A 192 -18.55 -20.83 -0.92
CA THR A 192 -20.00 -20.67 -1.18
C THR A 192 -20.32 -20.04 -2.53
N LEU A 193 -19.32 -19.65 -3.33
CA LEU A 193 -19.55 -19.11 -4.67
C LEU A 193 -19.92 -20.20 -5.67
N PRO A 194 -20.76 -19.90 -6.68
CA PRO A 194 -20.94 -20.77 -7.83
C PRO A 194 -19.66 -20.89 -8.64
N ARG A 195 -19.57 -21.88 -9.52
CA ARG A 195 -18.48 -21.96 -10.51
C ARG A 195 -18.58 -20.79 -11.46
N ILE A 196 -17.50 -20.02 -11.60
CA ILE A 196 -17.44 -18.82 -12.44
C ILE A 196 -16.41 -19.06 -13.54
N ARG A 197 -16.92 -19.61 -14.66
CA ARG A 197 -16.09 -19.84 -15.87
C ARG A 197 -15.96 -18.55 -16.68
N PRO A 198 -14.81 -18.29 -17.29
CA PRO A 198 -14.63 -17.18 -18.22
C PRO A 198 -15.53 -17.35 -19.45
N GLU A 199 -16.11 -16.25 -19.92
CA GLU A 199 -16.88 -16.20 -21.17
C GLU A 199 -16.09 -15.34 -22.18
N GLY A 200 -15.78 -15.92 -23.33
CA GLY A 200 -15.16 -15.23 -24.47
C GLY A 200 -13.66 -15.42 -24.63
N VAL A 201 -13.16 -14.98 -25.81
CA VAL A 201 -11.73 -15.02 -26.15
C VAL A 201 -11.04 -13.86 -25.47
N THR A 202 -10.12 -14.16 -24.55
CA THR A 202 -9.37 -13.13 -23.82
C THR A 202 -8.14 -12.70 -24.63
N VAL A 203 -7.95 -11.40 -24.74
CA VAL A 203 -6.70 -10.81 -25.25
C VAL A 203 -5.62 -11.11 -24.21
N ARG A 204 -4.56 -11.82 -24.63
CA ARG A 204 -3.44 -12.18 -23.75
C ARG A 204 -2.76 -10.93 -23.20
N PRO A 205 -2.86 -10.62 -21.91
CA PRO A 205 -1.97 -9.66 -21.29
C PRO A 205 -0.58 -10.28 -21.31
N GLY A 206 0.38 -9.59 -21.89
CA GLY A 206 1.74 -10.06 -21.96
C GLY A 206 2.72 -8.90 -21.72
N LEU A 207 4.00 -9.22 -21.55
CA LEU A 207 5.07 -8.21 -21.46
C LEU A 207 5.05 -7.22 -22.62
N ARG A 208 4.51 -7.64 -23.78
CA ARG A 208 4.31 -6.78 -24.96
C ARG A 208 3.34 -5.62 -24.69
N SER A 209 2.30 -5.82 -23.87
CA SER A 209 1.39 -4.73 -23.52
C SER A 209 2.03 -3.68 -22.61
N LEU A 210 2.98 -4.07 -21.76
CA LEU A 210 3.80 -3.16 -20.98
C LEU A 210 4.76 -2.35 -21.87
N ALA A 211 5.38 -3.03 -22.87
CA ALA A 211 6.25 -2.36 -23.84
C ALA A 211 5.50 -1.30 -24.66
N ASP A 212 4.27 -1.61 -25.10
CA ASP A 212 3.41 -0.67 -25.82
C ASP A 212 3.00 0.53 -24.94
N GLY A 213 2.67 0.28 -23.66
CA GLY A 213 2.40 1.34 -22.69
C GLY A 213 3.61 2.24 -22.47
N TRP A 214 4.80 1.66 -22.38
CA TRP A 214 6.05 2.41 -22.25
C TRP A 214 6.39 3.22 -23.51
N ALA A 215 6.12 2.67 -24.70
CA ALA A 215 6.29 3.39 -25.96
C ALA A 215 5.37 4.63 -26.06
N PHE A 216 4.12 4.51 -25.59
CA PHE A 216 3.20 5.62 -25.54
C PHE A 216 3.68 6.75 -24.59
N LEU A 217 4.28 6.42 -23.45
CA LEU A 217 4.82 7.41 -22.52
C LEU A 217 5.86 8.35 -23.14
N LYS A 218 6.56 7.90 -24.18
CA LYS A 218 7.52 8.76 -24.92
C LYS A 218 6.81 9.91 -25.64
N GLN A 219 5.56 9.70 -26.05
CA GLN A 219 4.73 10.67 -26.78
C GLN A 219 3.77 11.46 -25.87
N ALA A 220 3.64 11.05 -24.60
CA ALA A 220 2.74 11.62 -23.60
C ALA A 220 3.51 12.31 -22.46
N PRO A 221 4.01 13.54 -22.67
CA PRO A 221 4.92 14.20 -21.72
C PRO A 221 4.28 14.47 -20.36
N ASN A 222 2.98 14.81 -20.31
CA ASN A 222 2.28 15.06 -19.05
C ASN A 222 2.08 13.77 -18.24
N ILE A 223 1.71 12.68 -18.92
CA ILE A 223 1.55 11.35 -18.28
C ILE A 223 2.91 10.81 -17.81
N ARG A 224 3.96 11.00 -18.61
CA ARG A 224 5.31 10.61 -18.20
C ARG A 224 5.79 11.37 -16.98
N LEU A 225 5.56 12.69 -16.93
CA LEU A 225 6.00 13.53 -15.82
C LEU A 225 5.26 13.15 -14.52
N GLN A 226 3.95 12.91 -14.55
CA GLN A 226 3.23 12.50 -13.34
C GLN A 226 3.76 11.18 -12.76
N TYR A 227 4.15 10.20 -13.61
CA TYR A 227 4.77 8.96 -13.13
C TYR A 227 6.16 9.21 -12.54
N LEU A 228 6.95 10.08 -13.17
CA LEU A 228 8.26 10.45 -12.64
C LEU A 228 8.15 11.13 -11.27
N LEU A 229 7.17 12.04 -11.12
CA LEU A 229 6.91 12.71 -9.84
C LEU A 229 6.49 11.71 -8.76
N ASP A 230 5.69 10.69 -9.11
CA ASP A 230 5.28 9.62 -8.21
C ASP A 230 6.48 8.77 -7.77
N ILE A 231 7.31 8.35 -8.73
CA ILE A 231 8.53 7.59 -8.43
C ILE A 231 9.45 8.38 -7.48
N VAL A 232 9.64 9.67 -7.73
CA VAL A 232 10.44 10.54 -6.86
C VAL A 232 9.84 10.61 -5.46
N ALA A 233 8.53 10.87 -5.35
CA ALA A 233 7.86 10.95 -4.06
C ALA A 233 7.95 9.63 -3.28
N MET A 234 7.66 8.51 -3.91
CA MET A 234 7.65 7.20 -3.26
C MET A 234 9.06 6.69 -2.92
N THR A 235 10.06 6.98 -3.77
CA THR A 235 11.45 6.55 -3.53
C THR A 235 12.09 7.31 -2.38
N PHE A 236 11.88 8.61 -2.29
CA PHE A 236 12.56 9.41 -1.27
C PHE A 236 11.70 9.71 -0.03
N GLY A 237 10.39 9.47 -0.10
CA GLY A 237 9.45 9.83 0.95
C GLY A 237 8.77 8.67 1.67
N HIS A 238 9.17 7.41 1.46
CA HIS A 238 8.50 6.24 2.03
C HIS A 238 9.32 5.53 3.13
N PRO A 239 9.26 5.99 4.40
CA PRO A 239 10.16 5.55 5.47
C PRO A 239 9.71 4.27 6.19
N LEU A 240 8.77 3.48 5.67
CA LEU A 240 8.15 2.34 6.36
C LEU A 240 9.16 1.33 6.93
N ALA A 241 10.24 1.05 6.19
CA ALA A 241 11.28 0.12 6.63
C ALA A 241 12.03 0.58 7.90
N LEU A 242 11.93 1.87 8.25
CA LEU A 242 12.56 2.44 9.44
C LEU A 242 11.69 2.35 10.68
N PHE A 243 10.37 2.16 10.55
CA PHE A 243 9.44 2.27 11.68
C PHE A 243 9.73 1.31 12.83
N PRO A 244 10.11 0.02 12.59
CA PRO A 244 10.54 -0.86 13.68
C PRO A 244 11.72 -0.29 14.48
N ALA A 245 12.74 0.22 13.79
CA ALA A 245 13.90 0.82 14.43
C ALA A 245 13.56 2.13 15.15
N ILE A 246 12.71 2.97 14.55
CA ILE A 246 12.26 4.23 15.14
C ILE A 246 11.50 3.95 16.44
N GLY A 247 10.59 2.98 16.44
CA GLY A 247 9.83 2.59 17.62
C GLY A 247 10.67 1.94 18.69
N ALA A 248 11.65 1.11 18.32
CA ALA A 248 12.51 0.40 19.30
C ALA A 248 13.60 1.31 19.89
N VAL A 249 14.23 2.18 19.08
CA VAL A 249 15.49 2.84 19.45
C VAL A 249 15.33 4.35 19.67
N LEU A 250 14.42 5.03 18.93
CA LEU A 250 14.44 6.48 18.86
C LEU A 250 13.26 7.14 19.60
N LEU A 251 12.04 6.67 19.36
CA LEU A 251 10.83 7.23 19.96
C LEU A 251 10.31 6.41 21.14
N GLY A 252 10.79 5.16 21.32
CA GLY A 252 10.29 4.23 22.31
C GLY A 252 8.90 3.66 21.94
N GLY A 253 8.36 2.79 22.83
CA GLY A 253 7.06 2.15 22.62
C GLY A 253 7.04 1.01 21.59
N GLY A 254 8.19 0.65 21.01
CA GLY A 254 8.42 -0.55 20.21
C GLY A 254 7.39 -0.82 19.12
N ALA A 255 6.73 -1.98 19.22
CA ALA A 255 5.74 -2.44 18.25
C ALA A 255 4.51 -1.53 18.14
N ILE A 256 4.05 -0.95 19.26
CA ILE A 256 2.90 -0.03 19.26
C ILE A 256 3.24 1.21 18.43
N THR A 257 4.40 1.80 18.66
CA THR A 257 4.87 2.97 17.88
C THR A 257 4.96 2.66 16.40
N THR A 258 5.52 1.51 16.01
CA THR A 258 5.56 1.04 14.62
C THR A 258 4.16 0.95 14.01
N GLY A 259 3.23 0.36 14.74
CA GLY A 259 1.84 0.20 14.30
C GLY A 259 1.12 1.53 14.09
N VAL A 260 1.21 2.46 15.07
CA VAL A 260 0.52 3.75 14.98
C VAL A 260 1.13 4.70 13.95
N LEU A 261 2.45 4.67 13.75
CA LEU A 261 3.11 5.44 12.68
C LEU A 261 2.67 4.95 11.30
N THR A 262 2.59 3.62 11.11
CA THR A 262 2.10 3.04 9.86
C THR A 262 0.63 3.39 9.62
N ALA A 263 -0.22 3.26 10.64
CA ALA A 263 -1.63 3.59 10.59
C ALA A 263 -1.88 5.07 10.31
N ALA A 264 -1.02 5.98 10.78
CA ALA A 264 -1.16 7.41 10.58
C ALA A 264 -1.13 7.82 9.10
N ILE A 265 -0.26 7.19 8.28
CA ILE A 265 -0.21 7.43 6.83
C ILE A 265 -1.56 7.04 6.20
N ALA A 266 -2.06 5.86 6.54
CA ALA A 266 -3.33 5.36 6.01
C ALA A 266 -4.53 6.19 6.49
N ALA A 267 -4.52 6.67 7.73
CA ALA A 267 -5.53 7.56 8.26
C ALA A 267 -5.59 8.88 7.46
N GLY A 268 -4.45 9.48 7.16
CA GLY A 268 -4.37 10.67 6.33
C GLY A 268 -4.96 10.46 4.93
N ALA A 269 -4.60 9.35 4.28
CA ALA A 269 -5.13 8.98 2.98
C ALA A 269 -6.66 8.73 3.03
N PHE A 270 -7.14 8.02 4.05
CA PHE A 270 -8.56 7.74 4.25
C PHE A 270 -9.37 9.03 4.45
N PHE A 271 -8.96 9.89 5.39
CA PHE A 271 -9.70 11.13 5.67
C PHE A 271 -9.67 12.10 4.48
N SER A 272 -8.55 12.20 3.74
CA SER A 272 -8.50 13.04 2.55
C SER A 272 -9.40 12.53 1.42
N SER A 273 -9.65 11.22 1.33
CA SER A 273 -10.55 10.65 0.33
C SER A 273 -12.01 11.07 0.52
N LEU A 274 -12.42 11.45 1.74
CA LEU A 274 -13.75 12.00 2.01
C LEU A 274 -13.98 13.34 1.29
N PHE A 275 -12.90 14.06 0.96
CA PHE A 275 -12.94 15.32 0.22
C PHE A 275 -12.69 15.15 -1.29
N SER A 276 -12.73 13.92 -1.81
CA SER A 276 -12.45 13.62 -3.22
C SER A 276 -13.36 14.39 -4.21
N GLY A 277 -14.60 14.67 -3.83
CA GLY A 277 -15.55 15.42 -4.66
C GLY A 277 -15.08 16.84 -5.00
N PRO A 278 -14.77 17.71 -4.03
CA PRO A 278 -14.18 19.03 -4.27
C PRO A 278 -12.83 18.96 -4.99
N ILE A 279 -11.96 17.99 -4.63
CA ILE A 279 -10.65 17.80 -5.24
C ILE A 279 -10.78 17.49 -6.73
N GLY A 280 -11.70 16.60 -7.12
CA GLY A 280 -11.91 16.21 -8.51
C GLY A 280 -12.42 17.34 -9.42
N ARG A 281 -12.93 18.44 -8.87
CA ARG A 281 -13.43 19.62 -9.63
C ARG A 281 -12.33 20.62 -9.98
N VAL A 282 -11.12 20.44 -9.49
CA VAL A 282 -10.01 21.36 -9.76
C VAL A 282 -9.56 21.23 -11.22
N ARG A 283 -9.62 22.32 -11.98
CA ARG A 283 -9.27 22.35 -13.42
C ARG A 283 -7.76 22.17 -13.64
N ARG A 284 -6.92 22.88 -12.87
CA ARG A 284 -5.45 22.84 -13.01
C ARG A 284 -4.83 21.65 -12.25
N GLN A 285 -5.05 20.46 -12.78
CA GLN A 285 -4.63 19.21 -12.11
C GLN A 285 -3.12 19.09 -12.00
N GLY A 286 -2.34 19.55 -13.00
CA GLY A 286 -0.88 19.54 -12.91
C GLY A 286 -0.34 20.37 -11.74
N LEU A 287 -0.93 21.55 -11.48
CA LEU A 287 -0.62 22.37 -10.30
C LEU A 287 -1.08 21.69 -8.99
N GLY A 288 -2.20 20.97 -9.04
CA GLY A 288 -2.70 20.18 -7.91
C GLY A 288 -1.71 19.08 -7.52
N ILE A 289 -1.18 18.33 -8.49
CA ILE A 289 -0.14 17.31 -8.30
C ILE A 289 1.13 17.94 -7.71
N GLU A 290 1.62 19.04 -8.32
CA GLU A 290 2.81 19.76 -7.84
C GLU A 290 2.67 20.10 -6.34
N ARG A 291 1.60 20.80 -5.97
CA ARG A 291 1.38 21.26 -4.59
C ARG A 291 1.25 20.10 -3.61
N SER A 292 0.51 19.07 -3.97
CA SER A 292 0.34 17.89 -3.13
C SER A 292 1.68 17.19 -2.85
N ILE A 293 2.50 16.99 -3.88
CA ILE A 293 3.82 16.34 -3.70
C ILE A 293 4.80 17.26 -2.96
N LEU A 294 4.73 18.58 -3.11
CA LEU A 294 5.52 19.50 -2.31
C LEU A 294 5.14 19.43 -0.82
N VAL A 295 3.85 19.36 -0.49
CA VAL A 295 3.36 19.16 0.88
C VAL A 295 3.83 17.81 1.42
N PHE A 296 3.73 16.74 0.61
CA PHE A 296 4.24 15.42 0.95
C PHE A 296 5.74 15.47 1.31
N GLY A 297 6.57 16.09 0.46
CA GLY A 297 8.01 16.21 0.71
C GLY A 297 8.33 17.07 1.95
N ALA A 298 7.62 18.19 2.13
CA ALA A 298 7.79 19.04 3.32
C ALA A 298 7.40 18.31 4.62
N ALA A 299 6.30 17.56 4.61
CA ALA A 299 5.88 16.76 5.76
C ALA A 299 6.85 15.61 6.05
N THR A 300 7.42 14.99 5.00
CA THR A 300 8.46 13.96 5.14
C THR A 300 9.74 14.55 5.75
N ALA A 301 10.18 15.72 5.30
CA ALA A 301 11.32 16.43 5.89
C ALA A 301 11.03 16.83 7.34
N GLY A 302 9.81 17.32 7.63
CA GLY A 302 9.35 17.61 8.99
C GLY A 302 9.40 16.39 9.90
N PHE A 303 8.95 15.22 9.42
CA PHE A 303 9.07 13.96 10.14
C PHE A 303 10.55 13.62 10.44
N GLY A 304 11.44 13.73 9.44
CA GLY A 304 12.88 13.59 9.66
C GLY A 304 13.44 14.58 10.68
N GLY A 305 12.92 15.82 10.70
CA GLY A 305 13.25 16.83 11.71
C GLY A 305 12.81 16.46 13.13
N VAL A 306 11.63 15.85 13.28
CA VAL A 306 11.16 15.33 14.60
C VAL A 306 12.08 14.21 15.07
N LEU A 307 12.48 13.31 14.19
CA LEU A 307 13.43 12.23 14.51
C LEU A 307 14.81 12.77 14.87
N LEU A 308 15.25 13.85 14.20
CA LEU A 308 16.49 14.55 14.55
C LEU A 308 16.43 15.13 15.98
N VAL A 309 15.33 15.77 16.33
CA VAL A 309 15.10 16.31 17.68
C VAL A 309 15.12 15.18 18.73
N ALA A 310 14.49 14.03 18.40
CA ALA A 310 14.53 12.85 19.25
C ALA A 310 15.97 12.31 19.44
N ALA A 311 16.76 12.27 18.35
CA ALA A 311 18.15 11.78 18.38
C ALA A 311 19.07 12.63 19.27
N PHE A 312 18.79 13.93 19.40
CA PHE A 312 19.53 14.82 20.32
C PHE A 312 19.02 14.79 21.77
N GLY A 313 18.08 13.91 22.10
CA GLY A 313 17.53 13.78 23.44
C GLY A 313 16.67 14.97 23.90
N VAL A 314 16.31 15.87 22.99
CA VAL A 314 15.40 16.98 23.30
C VAL A 314 14.01 16.37 23.57
N PHE A 315 13.40 16.70 24.70
CA PHE A 315 12.17 16.09 25.21
C PHE A 315 12.28 14.61 25.65
N ALA A 316 13.49 14.06 25.84
CA ALA A 316 13.62 12.78 26.50
C ALA A 316 13.02 12.87 27.92
N PRO A 317 12.13 11.95 28.32
CA PRO A 317 11.59 11.95 29.68
C PRO A 317 12.74 11.72 30.68
N ALA A 318 12.99 12.70 31.55
CA ALA A 318 14.06 12.59 32.55
C ALA A 318 13.77 11.42 33.51
N GLY A 319 14.65 10.42 33.53
CA GLY A 319 14.64 9.35 34.54
C GLY A 319 13.78 8.12 34.22
N LEU A 320 13.28 7.95 33.01
CA LEU A 320 12.54 6.77 32.59
C LEU A 320 13.44 5.89 31.70
N GLY A 321 13.38 4.56 31.88
CA GLY A 321 14.20 3.60 31.13
C GLY A 321 13.93 3.60 29.62
N GLU A 322 14.73 2.88 28.86
CA GLU A 322 14.69 2.79 27.39
C GLU A 322 13.33 2.37 26.79
N ASP A 323 12.42 1.82 27.61
CA ASP A 323 11.10 1.34 27.20
C ASP A 323 10.00 2.41 27.16
N VAL A 324 10.29 3.68 27.58
CA VAL A 324 9.26 4.70 27.69
C VAL A 324 9.04 5.44 26.38
N ALA A 325 7.81 5.35 25.86
CA ALA A 325 7.39 6.03 24.66
C ALA A 325 7.40 7.56 24.82
N ASN A 326 8.03 8.27 23.88
CA ASN A 326 7.99 9.73 23.80
C ASN A 326 6.69 10.19 23.12
N ILE A 327 5.59 10.21 23.89
CA ILE A 327 4.25 10.50 23.39
C ILE A 327 4.17 11.81 22.58
N PRO A 328 4.74 12.96 23.01
CA PRO A 328 4.69 14.19 22.22
C PRO A 328 5.32 14.05 20.84
N LEU A 329 6.51 13.43 20.74
CA LEU A 329 7.19 13.26 19.47
C LEU A 329 6.52 12.19 18.59
N ILE A 330 5.93 11.15 19.18
CA ILE A 330 5.10 10.17 18.47
C ILE A 330 3.88 10.87 17.88
N ALA A 331 3.15 11.66 18.66
CA ALA A 331 1.97 12.37 18.20
C ALA A 331 2.29 13.35 17.06
N LEU A 332 3.38 14.11 17.16
CA LEU A 332 3.82 15.01 16.09
C LEU A 332 4.23 14.23 14.83
N SER A 333 4.93 13.10 15.00
CA SER A 333 5.28 12.19 13.92
C SER A 333 4.04 11.64 13.21
N MET A 334 3.01 11.22 13.98
CA MET A 334 1.73 10.76 13.42
C MET A 334 1.03 11.84 12.60
N ILE A 335 1.00 13.09 13.09
CA ILE A 335 0.40 14.21 12.35
C ILE A 335 1.11 14.43 11.02
N LEU A 336 2.44 14.49 11.03
CA LEU A 336 3.24 14.68 9.80
C LEU A 336 3.06 13.53 8.83
N LEU A 337 3.06 12.29 9.31
CA LEU A 337 2.82 11.11 8.49
C LEU A 337 1.37 11.05 7.96
N ALA A 338 0.38 11.49 8.73
CA ALA A 338 -0.98 11.64 8.23
C ALA A 338 -1.06 12.70 7.12
N VAL A 339 -0.32 13.80 7.23
CA VAL A 339 -0.21 14.80 6.16
C VAL A 339 0.45 14.20 4.91
N THR A 340 1.48 13.34 5.05
CA THR A 340 2.05 12.65 3.88
C THR A 340 1.02 11.76 3.20
N GLY A 341 0.29 10.95 3.96
CA GLY A 341 -0.75 10.08 3.42
C GLY A 341 -1.88 10.85 2.74
N ALA A 342 -2.32 11.96 3.34
CA ALA A 342 -3.33 12.84 2.74
C ALA A 342 -2.84 13.47 1.44
N ALA A 343 -1.63 13.99 1.43
CA ALA A 343 -1.03 14.66 0.27
C ALA A 343 -0.81 13.68 -0.89
N ASP A 344 -0.35 12.46 -0.61
CA ASP A 344 -0.21 11.42 -1.64
C ASP A 344 -1.56 11.02 -2.23
N ASN A 345 -2.58 10.79 -1.39
CA ASN A 345 -3.91 10.44 -1.86
C ASN A 345 -4.52 11.55 -2.74
N VAL A 346 -4.38 12.82 -2.36
CA VAL A 346 -4.82 13.96 -3.18
C VAL A 346 -4.09 13.98 -4.52
N SER A 347 -2.77 13.77 -4.51
CA SER A 347 -1.99 13.65 -5.74
C SER A 347 -2.46 12.46 -6.60
N ALA A 348 -2.74 11.31 -5.98
CA ALA A 348 -3.23 10.12 -6.67
C ALA A 348 -4.58 10.35 -7.36
N ILE A 349 -5.51 11.09 -6.74
CA ILE A 349 -6.79 11.45 -7.34
C ILE A 349 -6.56 12.26 -8.62
N TYR A 350 -5.70 13.28 -8.59
CA TYR A 350 -5.40 14.08 -9.79
C TYR A 350 -4.70 13.25 -10.87
N ARG A 351 -3.73 12.43 -10.50
CA ARG A 351 -3.00 11.55 -11.43
C ARG A 351 -3.92 10.56 -12.12
N GLN A 352 -4.83 9.95 -11.34
CA GLN A 352 -5.81 9.01 -11.88
C GLN A 352 -6.80 9.71 -12.82
N THR A 353 -7.27 10.90 -12.48
CA THR A 353 -8.19 11.68 -13.31
C THR A 353 -7.50 12.09 -14.61
N MET A 354 -6.27 12.60 -14.56
CA MET A 354 -5.47 12.95 -15.73
C MET A 354 -5.26 11.74 -16.65
N MET A 355 -4.93 10.57 -16.09
CA MET A 355 -4.76 9.35 -16.87
C MET A 355 -6.08 8.93 -17.56
N GLN A 356 -7.21 9.03 -16.86
CA GLN A 356 -8.51 8.65 -17.42
C GLN A 356 -9.02 9.61 -18.51
N SER A 357 -8.70 10.90 -18.39
CA SER A 357 -9.18 11.93 -19.32
C SER A 357 -8.28 12.12 -20.53
N ALA A 358 -6.95 12.09 -20.36
CA ALA A 358 -6.00 12.41 -21.44
C ALA A 358 -5.55 11.19 -22.26
N VAL A 359 -5.81 9.96 -21.81
CA VAL A 359 -5.34 8.75 -22.49
C VAL A 359 -6.47 8.09 -23.29
N PRO A 360 -6.25 7.79 -24.60
CA PRO A 360 -7.22 7.07 -25.42
C PRO A 360 -7.57 5.70 -24.85
N ASP A 361 -8.83 5.29 -24.95
CA ASP A 361 -9.34 4.03 -24.40
C ASP A 361 -8.55 2.78 -24.84
N ALA A 362 -8.10 2.75 -26.10
CA ALA A 362 -7.35 1.64 -26.69
C ALA A 362 -6.00 1.38 -25.99
N ILE A 363 -5.41 2.37 -25.32
CA ILE A 363 -4.10 2.30 -24.68
C ILE A 363 -4.21 2.34 -23.15
N ARG A 364 -5.35 2.81 -22.61
CA ARG A 364 -5.56 3.02 -21.17
C ARG A 364 -5.25 1.76 -20.34
N GLY A 365 -5.70 0.59 -20.78
CA GLY A 365 -5.42 -0.67 -20.07
C GLY A 365 -3.93 -1.02 -20.03
N ARG A 366 -3.16 -0.71 -21.09
CA ARG A 366 -1.71 -0.94 -21.16
C ARG A 366 -0.96 0.00 -20.23
N LEU A 367 -1.35 1.26 -20.18
CA LEU A 367 -0.80 2.26 -19.24
C LEU A 367 -1.15 1.93 -17.79
N GLN A 368 -2.34 1.38 -17.52
CA GLN A 368 -2.70 0.91 -16.19
C GLN A 368 -1.73 -0.18 -15.71
N GLY A 369 -1.27 -1.07 -16.60
CA GLY A 369 -0.23 -2.05 -16.28
C GLY A 369 1.10 -1.39 -15.87
N VAL A 370 1.55 -0.36 -16.62
CA VAL A 370 2.75 0.41 -16.27
C VAL A 370 2.56 1.13 -14.93
N PHE A 371 1.39 1.74 -14.72
CA PHE A 371 1.05 2.39 -13.45
C PHE A 371 1.14 1.44 -12.26
N MET A 372 0.63 0.21 -12.38
CA MET A 372 0.73 -0.79 -11.32
C MET A 372 2.18 -1.16 -10.98
N VAL A 373 3.08 -1.21 -11.97
CA VAL A 373 4.51 -1.44 -11.75
C VAL A 373 5.13 -0.26 -11.00
N VAL A 374 4.78 0.97 -11.35
CA VAL A 374 5.27 2.19 -10.69
C VAL A 374 4.79 2.24 -9.23
N VAL A 375 3.49 2.06 -9.02
CA VAL A 375 2.88 2.10 -7.67
C VAL A 375 3.37 0.96 -6.78
N ALA A 376 3.59 -0.23 -7.34
CA ALA A 376 4.14 -1.35 -6.58
C ALA A 376 5.65 -1.22 -6.34
N GLY A 377 6.40 -0.65 -7.28
CA GLY A 377 7.86 -0.52 -7.24
C GLY A 377 8.34 0.66 -6.39
N GLY A 378 7.68 1.81 -6.51
CA GLY A 378 8.09 3.05 -5.84
C GLY A 378 8.31 2.91 -4.34
N PRO A 379 7.33 2.45 -3.54
CA PRO A 379 7.50 2.26 -2.09
C PRO A 379 8.60 1.25 -1.72
N ARG A 380 8.85 0.25 -2.57
CA ARG A 380 9.91 -0.74 -2.33
C ARG A 380 11.30 -0.17 -2.60
N LEU A 381 11.45 0.64 -3.64
CA LEU A 381 12.66 1.44 -3.86
C LEU A 381 12.87 2.41 -2.69
N GLY A 382 11.81 2.99 -2.18
CA GLY A 382 11.83 3.85 -1.00
C GLY A 382 12.29 3.11 0.25
N ALA A 383 11.79 1.90 0.49
CA ALA A 383 12.24 1.05 1.58
C ALA A 383 13.74 0.74 1.46
N LEU A 384 14.22 0.40 0.26
CA LEU A 384 15.64 0.14 0.01
C LEU A 384 16.48 1.39 0.25
N TYR A 385 16.07 2.55 -0.30
CA TYR A 385 16.72 3.83 -0.07
C TYR A 385 16.82 4.15 1.43
N ALA A 386 15.69 4.13 2.13
CA ALA A 386 15.63 4.48 3.54
C ALA A 386 16.41 3.47 4.41
N GLY A 387 16.20 2.16 4.19
CA GLY A 387 16.85 1.10 4.93
C GLY A 387 18.37 1.10 4.76
N THR A 388 18.86 1.24 3.52
CA THR A 388 20.32 1.30 3.24
C THR A 388 20.93 2.56 3.82
N LEU A 389 20.32 3.71 3.60
CA LEU A 389 20.90 4.99 4.04
C LEU A 389 20.92 5.08 5.57
N ALA A 390 19.91 4.57 6.25
CA ALA A 390 19.88 4.55 7.71
C ALA A 390 20.97 3.66 8.33
N THR A 391 21.41 2.59 7.66
CA THR A 391 22.49 1.72 8.17
C THR A 391 23.87 2.40 8.17
N VAL A 392 24.09 3.35 7.25
CA VAL A 392 25.36 4.06 7.11
C VAL A 392 25.35 5.48 7.70
N THR A 393 24.17 5.96 8.11
CA THR A 393 24.00 7.30 8.70
C THR A 393 23.26 7.23 10.03
N ALA A 394 22.03 7.73 10.06
CA ALA A 394 21.15 7.71 11.24
C ALA A 394 19.69 7.61 10.79
N LEU A 395 18.79 7.15 11.68
CA LEU A 395 17.36 6.94 11.38
C LEU A 395 16.63 8.22 10.94
N TRP A 396 17.06 9.39 11.40
CA TRP A 396 16.46 10.67 11.03
C TRP A 396 16.90 11.17 9.65
N PHE A 397 18.05 10.72 9.16
CA PHE A 397 18.68 11.28 7.95
C PHE A 397 17.92 10.97 6.66
N PRO A 398 17.50 9.70 6.38
CA PRO A 398 16.78 9.39 5.15
C PRO A 398 15.47 10.17 4.96
N PRO A 399 14.55 10.28 5.93
CA PRO A 399 13.33 11.05 5.72
C PRO A 399 13.60 12.56 5.65
N LEU A 400 14.58 13.08 6.39
CA LEU A 400 14.94 14.50 6.34
C LEU A 400 15.45 14.89 4.95
N ILE A 401 16.49 14.23 4.48
CA ILE A 401 17.09 14.55 3.17
C ILE A 401 16.18 14.16 2.01
N GLY A 402 15.43 13.05 2.16
CA GLY A 402 14.45 12.60 1.18
C GLY A 402 13.36 13.63 0.94
N GLY A 403 12.84 14.23 2.00
CA GLY A 403 11.86 15.31 1.89
C GLY A 403 12.40 16.53 1.15
N PHE A 404 13.64 16.95 1.43
CA PHE A 404 14.30 18.03 0.69
C PHE A 404 14.55 17.67 -0.78
N ILE A 405 14.97 16.43 -1.07
CA ILE A 405 15.13 15.94 -2.44
C ILE A 405 13.81 16.02 -3.20
N ILE A 406 12.70 15.56 -2.60
CA ILE A 406 11.37 15.61 -3.21
C ILE A 406 11.00 17.05 -3.53
N VAL A 407 11.06 17.95 -2.56
CA VAL A 407 10.69 19.37 -2.76
C VAL A 407 11.53 19.99 -3.89
N THR A 408 12.83 19.76 -3.87
CA THR A 408 13.74 20.33 -4.86
C THR A 408 13.52 19.76 -6.26
N LEU A 409 13.46 18.42 -6.40
CA LEU A 409 13.30 17.78 -7.71
C LEU A 409 11.92 18.08 -8.31
N VAL A 410 10.86 18.03 -7.51
CA VAL A 410 9.50 18.32 -8.00
C VAL A 410 9.42 19.78 -8.46
N ALA A 411 9.91 20.73 -7.67
CA ALA A 411 9.93 22.14 -8.07
C ALA A 411 10.73 22.37 -9.37
N LEU A 412 11.88 21.71 -9.52
CA LEU A 412 12.71 21.82 -10.73
C LEU A 412 12.05 21.19 -11.96
N LEU A 413 11.52 19.96 -11.83
CA LEU A 413 10.89 19.22 -12.92
C LEU A 413 9.65 19.93 -13.43
N VAL A 414 8.78 20.42 -12.53
CA VAL A 414 7.56 21.10 -12.92
C VAL A 414 7.85 22.50 -13.50
N ARG A 415 8.82 23.25 -12.94
CA ARG A 415 9.25 24.52 -13.51
C ARG A 415 9.78 24.37 -14.94
N ARG A 416 10.46 23.27 -15.25
CA ARG A 416 10.95 22.95 -16.61
C ARG A 416 9.86 22.44 -17.56
N SER A 417 8.66 22.18 -17.04
CA SER A 417 7.53 21.63 -17.81
C SER A 417 6.29 22.52 -17.71
N PRO A 418 6.30 23.72 -18.35
CA PRO A 418 5.20 24.67 -18.24
C PRO A 418 3.86 24.10 -18.74
N ARG A 419 3.88 23.17 -19.71
CA ARG A 419 2.69 22.47 -20.23
C ARG A 419 2.01 21.66 -19.15
N PHE A 420 2.77 20.94 -18.31
CA PHE A 420 2.24 20.18 -17.20
C PHE A 420 1.57 21.08 -16.14
N ARG A 421 2.22 22.20 -15.81
CA ARG A 421 1.68 23.18 -14.84
C ARG A 421 0.41 23.87 -15.35
N ALA A 422 0.32 24.07 -16.67
CA ALA A 422 -0.83 24.66 -17.34
C ALA A 422 -1.91 23.64 -17.69
N TYR A 423 -1.72 22.34 -17.40
CA TYR A 423 -2.68 21.29 -17.74
C TYR A 423 -4.09 21.64 -17.23
N ASP A 424 -5.05 21.67 -18.16
CA ASP A 424 -6.45 21.93 -17.88
C ASP A 424 -7.28 20.65 -18.08
N ALA A 425 -8.06 20.29 -17.08
CA ALA A 425 -8.95 19.12 -17.14
C ALA A 425 -10.05 19.23 -18.20
N LEU A 426 -10.36 20.44 -18.69
CA LEU A 426 -11.33 20.66 -19.75
C LEU A 426 -10.74 20.55 -21.16
N ASP A 427 -9.41 20.60 -21.30
CA ASP A 427 -8.67 20.34 -22.53
C ASP A 427 -7.53 19.35 -22.25
N PRO A 428 -7.86 18.07 -22.03
CA PRO A 428 -6.92 17.07 -21.58
C PRO A 428 -5.94 16.69 -22.71
N GLN A 429 -4.65 16.93 -22.48
CA GLN A 429 -3.57 16.55 -23.39
C GLN A 429 -2.60 15.57 -22.72
N PRO A 430 -2.25 14.43 -23.38
CA PRO A 430 -1.40 13.39 -22.82
C PRO A 430 0.05 13.79 -22.58
#